data_e96f7c9c2f877955ceae9fdcd2900c04
#
_entry.id   e96f7c9c2f877955ceae9fdcd2900c04
#
_cell.length_a   1.000
_cell.length_b   1.000
_cell.length_c   1.000
_cell.angle_alpha   90.00
_cell.angle_beta   90.00
_cell.angle_gamma   90.00
#
_symmetry.space_group_name_H-M   'P 1'
#
loop_
_entity.id
_entity.type
_entity.pdbx_description
1 polymer ?
#
loop_
_entity_poly.entity_id
_entity_poly.type
_entity_poly.pdbx_seq_one_letter_code
_entity_poly.pdbx_strand_id
1 'polypeptide(L)'
;MAESTCYRLALNDKKSYPDIITQENNEDVYYTNSCHLPVKEIKGISSTFKHQEILQGQFTGGTVIHLMMKGGITGDQAKEIIKACCTNFTEPYVSISPISRFCPDHGYVKEYVDECPLCGKPLKKFQRITGYLRCIDNYNIGKTAEFNDRKQMTYEDKDN
;
A
#
# COMPACT_ATOMS: atom_id res chain seq x y z
N MET A 1 4.27 13.37 0.56
CA MET A 1 3.61 14.04 1.72
C MET A 1 3.93 13.25 2.96
N ALA A 2 4.23 13.91 4.08
CA ALA A 2 4.53 13.18 5.33
C ALA A 2 3.28 12.43 5.81
N GLU A 3 3.46 11.25 6.39
CA GLU A 3 2.40 10.34 6.83
C GLU A 3 1.29 11.03 7.64
N SER A 4 1.67 11.81 8.66
CA SER A 4 0.73 12.51 9.53
C SER A 4 0.05 13.70 8.86
N THR A 5 0.62 14.24 7.80
CA THR A 5 0.08 15.43 7.12
C THR A 5 -1.21 15.11 6.39
N CYS A 6 -1.30 13.96 5.71
CA CYS A 6 -2.52 13.53 5.00
C CYS A 6 -3.72 13.43 5.95
N TYR A 7 -3.52 12.87 7.15
CA TYR A 7 -4.56 12.75 8.16
C TYR A 7 -4.94 14.11 8.77
N ARG A 8 -3.94 14.88 9.21
CA ARG A 8 -4.18 16.20 9.86
C ARG A 8 -4.83 17.19 8.90
N LEU A 9 -4.42 17.16 7.64
CA LEU A 9 -5.01 18.02 6.61
C LEU A 9 -6.47 17.63 6.36
N ALA A 10 -6.77 16.36 6.17
CA ALA A 10 -8.13 15.86 5.97
C ALA A 10 -9.06 16.24 7.13
N LEU A 11 -8.59 16.09 8.38
CA LEU A 11 -9.33 16.51 9.58
C LEU A 11 -9.61 17.99 9.61
N ASN A 12 -8.60 18.82 9.29
CA ASN A 12 -8.75 20.28 9.30
C ASN A 12 -9.71 20.74 8.20
N ASP A 13 -9.56 20.17 7.01
CA ASP A 13 -10.37 20.54 5.86
C ASP A 13 -11.82 20.11 6.05
N LYS A 14 -12.09 18.94 6.63
CA LYS A 14 -13.44 18.48 6.95
C LYS A 14 -14.14 19.41 7.97
N LYS A 15 -13.39 20.01 8.90
CA LYS A 15 -13.92 21.02 9.84
C LYS A 15 -14.24 22.34 9.16
N SER A 16 -13.37 22.80 8.28
CA SER A 16 -13.49 24.09 7.61
C SER A 16 -14.44 24.04 6.40
N TYR A 17 -14.52 22.90 5.76
CA TYR A 17 -15.28 22.65 4.54
C TYR A 17 -16.00 21.30 4.64
N PRO A 18 -17.17 21.21 5.30
CA PRO A 18 -17.87 19.95 5.58
C PRO A 18 -18.15 19.09 4.35
N ASP A 19 -18.36 19.74 3.19
CA ASP A 19 -18.67 19.07 1.91
C ASP A 19 -17.42 18.60 1.13
N ILE A 20 -16.20 18.83 1.66
CA ILE A 20 -14.98 18.40 0.97
C ILE A 20 -14.90 16.87 0.88
N ILE A 21 -14.50 16.38 -0.27
CA ILE A 21 -14.35 14.94 -0.51
C ILE A 21 -13.05 14.46 0.14
N THR A 22 -13.17 13.55 1.09
CA THR A 22 -12.07 12.83 1.72
C THR A 22 -12.31 11.32 1.60
N GLN A 23 -11.26 10.53 1.82
CA GLN A 23 -11.44 9.12 2.11
C GLN A 23 -11.74 8.96 3.60
N GLU A 24 -12.50 7.93 3.95
CA GLU A 24 -12.84 7.64 5.34
C GLU A 24 -13.03 6.15 5.59
N ASN A 25 -12.62 5.70 6.78
CA ASN A 25 -12.91 4.39 7.32
C ASN A 25 -13.51 4.59 8.72
N ASN A 26 -14.76 4.21 8.90
CA ASN A 26 -15.58 4.63 10.04
C ASN A 26 -15.62 6.16 10.15
N GLU A 27 -15.15 6.74 11.27
CA GLU A 27 -15.09 8.18 11.50
C GLU A 27 -13.71 8.79 11.18
N ASP A 28 -12.74 7.96 10.81
CA ASP A 28 -11.37 8.39 10.56
C ASP A 28 -11.16 8.78 9.10
N VAL A 29 -10.90 10.05 8.87
CA VAL A 29 -10.70 10.62 7.54
C VAL A 29 -9.23 10.66 7.14
N TYR A 30 -8.95 10.54 5.83
CA TYR A 30 -7.61 10.68 5.29
C TYR A 30 -7.65 11.12 3.82
N TYR A 31 -6.55 11.67 3.32
CA TYR A 31 -6.36 11.89 1.89
C TYR A 31 -5.58 10.75 1.25
N THR A 32 -5.96 10.40 0.03
CA THR A 32 -5.16 9.53 -0.84
C THR A 32 -3.78 10.14 -1.06
N ASN A 33 -2.74 9.30 -1.06
CA ASN A 33 -1.39 9.78 -1.29
C ASN A 33 -1.22 10.26 -2.74
N SER A 34 -0.69 11.47 -2.93
CA SER A 34 -0.37 12.02 -4.25
C SER A 34 -1.58 11.92 -5.23
N CYS A 35 -1.33 11.52 -6.47
CA CYS A 35 -2.34 11.30 -7.51
C CYS A 35 -2.75 9.82 -7.65
N HIS A 36 -2.54 9.02 -6.60
CA HIS A 36 -2.86 7.60 -6.64
C HIS A 36 -4.37 7.34 -6.62
N LEU A 37 -4.76 6.19 -7.16
CA LEU A 37 -6.11 5.65 -6.99
C LEU A 37 -6.38 5.44 -5.50
N PRO A 38 -7.58 5.83 -4.99
CA PRO A 38 -7.97 5.50 -3.62
C PRO A 38 -7.82 4.01 -3.33
N VAL A 39 -7.25 3.68 -2.18
CA VAL A 39 -6.84 2.29 -1.87
C VAL A 39 -7.97 1.28 -1.87
N LYS A 40 -9.20 1.71 -1.59
CA LYS A 40 -10.40 0.87 -1.63
C LYS A 40 -10.96 0.66 -3.05
N GLU A 41 -10.55 1.48 -4.01
CA GLU A 41 -10.99 1.38 -5.41
C GLU A 41 -10.06 0.50 -6.27
N ILE A 42 -8.95 0.05 -5.72
CA ILE A 42 -8.03 -0.85 -6.40
C ILE A 42 -8.73 -2.18 -6.70
N LYS A 43 -8.80 -2.56 -7.97
CA LYS A 43 -9.43 -3.82 -8.42
C LYS A 43 -8.38 -4.91 -8.66
N GLY A 44 -7.24 -4.56 -9.24
CA GLY A 44 -6.14 -5.45 -9.54
C GLY A 44 -4.92 -4.68 -10.03
N ILE A 45 -3.87 -5.39 -10.41
CA ILE A 45 -2.59 -4.80 -10.82
C ILE A 45 -2.76 -4.04 -12.14
N SER A 46 -3.25 -4.72 -13.18
CA SER A 46 -3.40 -4.15 -14.52
C SER A 46 -4.33 -2.94 -14.54
N SER A 47 -5.48 -3.02 -13.87
CA SER A 47 -6.42 -1.90 -13.78
C SER A 47 -5.86 -0.70 -13.05
N THR A 48 -5.04 -0.92 -12.02
CA THR A 48 -4.34 0.15 -11.29
C THR A 48 -3.36 0.88 -12.20
N PHE A 49 -2.56 0.15 -12.95
CA PHE A 49 -1.61 0.75 -13.90
C PHE A 49 -2.32 1.55 -14.99
N LYS A 50 -3.34 0.98 -15.64
CA LYS A 50 -4.13 1.67 -16.67
C LYS A 50 -4.73 3.00 -16.17
N HIS A 51 -5.21 3.02 -14.93
CA HIS A 51 -5.74 4.25 -14.34
C HIS A 51 -4.64 5.27 -14.08
N GLN A 52 -3.50 4.83 -13.52
CA GLN A 52 -2.44 5.71 -13.05
C GLN A 52 -1.54 6.23 -14.17
N GLU A 53 -1.37 5.49 -15.25
CA GLU A 53 -0.50 5.82 -16.37
C GLU A 53 -0.85 7.19 -17.00
N ILE A 54 -2.15 7.53 -17.05
CA ILE A 54 -2.63 8.81 -17.61
C ILE A 54 -2.01 10.02 -16.89
N LEU A 55 -1.90 9.95 -15.56
CA LEU A 55 -1.34 11.03 -14.74
C LEU A 55 0.14 10.83 -14.48
N GLN A 56 0.53 9.66 -14.02
CA GLN A 56 1.92 9.40 -13.61
C GLN A 56 2.89 9.34 -14.79
N GLY A 57 2.43 8.95 -15.97
CA GLY A 57 3.21 9.02 -17.20
C GLY A 57 3.61 10.45 -17.62
N GLN A 58 2.98 11.49 -17.04
CA GLN A 58 3.35 12.90 -17.26
C GLN A 58 4.52 13.35 -16.35
N PHE A 59 4.86 12.59 -15.32
CA PHE A 59 5.94 12.93 -14.41
C PHE A 59 7.29 12.50 -14.99
N THR A 60 8.30 13.33 -14.83
CA THR A 60 9.67 13.01 -15.20
C THR A 60 10.40 12.23 -14.10
N GLY A 61 9.76 12.01 -12.98
CA GLY A 61 10.25 11.32 -11.80
C GLY A 61 9.47 11.73 -10.56
N GLY A 62 9.85 11.21 -9.39
CA GLY A 62 9.21 11.56 -8.12
C GLY A 62 7.83 10.94 -7.90
N THR A 63 7.42 10.00 -8.74
CA THR A 63 6.21 9.20 -8.57
C THR A 63 6.53 7.72 -8.49
N VAL A 64 5.64 6.92 -7.91
CA VAL A 64 5.80 5.47 -7.73
C VAL A 64 4.44 4.80 -7.58
N ILE A 65 4.27 3.62 -8.19
CA ILE A 65 3.15 2.74 -7.86
C ILE A 65 3.61 1.70 -6.85
N HIS A 66 2.96 1.67 -5.68
CA HIS A 66 3.16 0.62 -4.69
C HIS A 66 2.10 -0.46 -4.85
N LEU A 67 2.51 -1.63 -5.31
CA LEU A 67 1.65 -2.82 -5.32
C LEU A 67 1.61 -3.38 -3.90
N MET A 68 0.54 -3.06 -3.17
CA MET A 68 0.32 -3.52 -1.79
C MET A 68 -0.12 -4.99 -1.83
N MET A 69 0.80 -5.89 -1.48
CA MET A 69 0.59 -7.33 -1.59
C MET A 69 0.29 -7.94 -0.22
N LYS A 70 -0.60 -8.91 -0.19
CA LYS A 70 -0.95 -9.67 1.02
C LYS A 70 0.27 -10.38 1.63
N GLY A 71 1.18 -10.83 0.80
CA GLY A 71 2.37 -11.61 1.15
C GLY A 71 2.35 -12.96 0.42
N GLY A 72 3.38 -13.80 0.69
CA GLY A 72 3.49 -15.12 0.09
C GLY A 72 3.89 -15.15 -1.38
N ILE A 73 4.24 -14.00 -1.96
CA ILE A 73 4.73 -13.93 -3.34
C ILE A 73 6.15 -14.49 -3.45
N THR A 74 6.38 -15.34 -4.45
CA THR A 74 7.71 -15.88 -4.75
C THR A 74 8.55 -14.90 -5.57
N GLY A 75 9.87 -15.12 -5.61
CA GLY A 75 10.77 -14.30 -6.43
C GLY A 75 10.44 -14.36 -7.93
N ASP A 76 10.02 -15.53 -8.43
CA ASP A 76 9.64 -15.68 -9.85
C ASP A 76 8.34 -14.97 -10.16
N GLN A 77 7.34 -15.06 -9.29
CA GLN A 77 6.09 -14.31 -9.41
C GLN A 77 6.34 -12.78 -9.36
N ALA A 78 7.20 -12.32 -8.46
CA ALA A 78 7.57 -10.90 -8.39
C ALA A 78 8.26 -10.45 -9.69
N LYS A 79 9.17 -11.25 -10.23
CA LYS A 79 9.86 -11.00 -11.50
C LYS A 79 8.88 -10.94 -12.67
N GLU A 80 7.91 -11.84 -12.72
CA GLU A 80 6.86 -11.84 -13.74
C GLU A 80 6.00 -10.58 -13.70
N ILE A 81 5.54 -10.19 -12.52
CA ILE A 81 4.79 -8.93 -12.34
C ILE A 81 5.59 -7.73 -12.82
N ILE A 82 6.84 -7.57 -12.36
CA ILE A 82 7.67 -6.43 -12.78
C ILE A 82 7.92 -6.44 -14.29
N LYS A 83 8.19 -7.61 -14.87
CA LYS A 83 8.36 -7.73 -16.33
C LYS A 83 7.10 -7.30 -17.07
N ALA A 84 5.92 -7.77 -16.64
CA ALA A 84 4.64 -7.37 -17.24
C ALA A 84 4.39 -5.87 -17.11
N CYS A 85 4.65 -5.27 -15.95
CA CYS A 85 4.52 -3.84 -15.73
C CYS A 85 5.44 -3.04 -16.68
N CYS A 86 6.73 -3.37 -16.71
CA CYS A 86 7.71 -2.65 -17.54
C CYS A 86 7.51 -2.87 -19.06
N THR A 87 6.82 -3.94 -19.46
CA THR A 87 6.55 -4.22 -20.89
C THR A 87 5.29 -3.49 -21.38
N ASN A 88 4.28 -3.37 -20.53
CA ASN A 88 2.94 -2.92 -20.95
C ASN A 88 2.62 -1.48 -20.53
N PHE A 89 3.39 -0.87 -19.64
CA PHE A 89 3.13 0.45 -19.08
C PHE A 89 4.37 1.32 -19.06
N THR A 90 4.18 2.65 -19.07
CA THR A 90 5.24 3.66 -19.11
C THR A 90 5.58 4.23 -17.72
N GLU A 91 5.09 3.60 -16.66
CA GLU A 91 5.31 4.07 -15.29
C GLU A 91 6.78 4.14 -14.91
N PRO A 92 7.25 5.28 -14.39
CA PRO A 92 8.67 5.50 -14.14
C PRO A 92 9.22 4.67 -12.96
N TYR A 93 8.36 4.27 -12.01
CA TYR A 93 8.79 3.49 -10.86
C TYR A 93 7.67 2.62 -10.27
N VAL A 94 7.97 1.35 -10.10
CA VAL A 94 7.06 0.34 -9.50
C VAL A 94 7.75 -0.32 -8.31
N SER A 95 7.00 -0.57 -7.26
CA SER A 95 7.48 -1.26 -6.06
C SER A 95 6.47 -2.32 -5.61
N ILE A 96 6.94 -3.55 -5.42
CA ILE A 96 6.17 -4.60 -4.76
C ILE A 96 6.34 -4.45 -3.25
N SER A 97 5.24 -4.31 -2.54
CA SER A 97 5.21 -3.97 -1.11
C SER A 97 4.37 -4.99 -0.31
N PRO A 98 4.92 -6.19 -0.04
CA PRO A 98 4.24 -7.21 0.73
C PRO A 98 4.15 -6.85 2.21
N ILE A 99 3.21 -7.47 2.92
CA ILE A 99 3.22 -7.46 4.38
C ILE A 99 4.32 -8.40 4.85
N SER A 100 5.35 -7.84 5.45
CA SER A 100 6.48 -8.57 6.04
C SER A 100 6.20 -8.90 7.51
N ARG A 101 6.65 -10.05 7.97
CA ARG A 101 6.44 -10.56 9.33
C ARG A 101 7.73 -10.77 10.05
N PHE A 102 7.79 -10.34 11.30
CA PHE A 102 8.98 -10.45 12.14
C PHE A 102 8.65 -10.99 13.52
N CYS A 103 9.42 -11.99 13.94
CA CYS A 103 9.48 -12.41 15.32
C CYS A 103 10.54 -11.57 16.06
N PRO A 104 10.26 -11.05 17.27
CA PRO A 104 11.27 -10.32 18.06
C PRO A 104 12.55 -11.13 18.36
N ASP A 105 12.42 -12.45 18.50
CA ASP A 105 13.52 -13.33 18.88
C ASP A 105 14.20 -14.02 17.66
N HIS A 106 13.44 -14.31 16.60
CA HIS A 106 13.91 -15.11 15.46
C HIS A 106 14.01 -14.32 14.15
N GLY A 107 13.64 -13.03 14.15
CA GLY A 107 13.77 -12.17 12.99
C GLY A 107 12.67 -12.40 11.93
N TYR A 108 13.03 -12.24 10.66
CA TYR A 108 12.10 -12.32 9.54
C TYR A 108 11.53 -13.73 9.36
N VAL A 109 10.19 -13.80 9.21
CA VAL A 109 9.45 -15.03 8.94
C VAL A 109 8.89 -14.97 7.52
N LYS A 110 9.29 -15.94 6.69
CA LYS A 110 8.93 -15.98 5.26
C LYS A 110 7.49 -16.44 5.06
N GLU A 111 7.04 -17.35 5.90
CA GLU A 111 5.72 -17.95 5.83
C GLU A 111 4.61 -16.93 6.12
N TYR A 112 3.46 -17.10 5.47
CA TYR A 112 2.30 -16.25 5.69
C TYR A 112 1.48 -16.76 6.89
N VAL A 113 2.05 -16.61 8.08
CA VAL A 113 1.49 -17.04 9.37
C VAL A 113 1.42 -15.87 10.35
N ASP A 114 0.58 -15.95 11.37
CA ASP A 114 0.45 -14.89 12.38
C ASP A 114 1.30 -15.14 13.63
N GLU A 115 1.78 -16.36 13.83
CA GLU A 115 2.63 -16.77 14.93
C GLU A 115 3.97 -17.32 14.43
N CYS A 116 5.00 -17.13 15.21
CA CYS A 116 6.33 -17.61 14.89
C CYS A 116 6.38 -19.15 14.93
N PRO A 117 6.78 -19.82 13.84
CA PRO A 117 6.83 -21.29 13.80
C PRO A 117 7.87 -21.89 14.75
N LEU A 118 8.82 -21.09 15.27
CA LEU A 118 9.86 -21.55 16.17
C LEU A 118 9.49 -21.37 17.65
N CYS A 119 8.73 -20.35 18.03
CA CYS A 119 8.47 -20.06 19.44
C CYS A 119 7.00 -19.75 19.76
N GLY A 120 6.10 -19.78 18.78
CA GLY A 120 4.66 -19.52 18.95
C GLY A 120 4.29 -18.06 19.31
N LYS A 121 5.26 -17.15 19.41
CA LYS A 121 4.97 -15.75 19.69
C LYS A 121 4.29 -15.06 18.51
N PRO A 122 3.35 -14.11 18.77
CA PRO A 122 2.72 -13.34 17.69
C PRO A 122 3.76 -12.53 16.91
N LEU A 123 3.60 -12.50 15.60
CA LEU A 123 4.52 -11.81 14.70
C LEU A 123 4.13 -10.34 14.54
N LYS A 124 5.12 -9.46 14.59
CA LYS A 124 4.95 -8.07 14.20
C LYS A 124 4.86 -7.96 12.68
N LYS A 125 3.87 -7.20 12.20
CA LYS A 125 3.62 -6.97 10.78
C LYS A 125 4.16 -5.62 10.36
N PHE A 126 4.83 -5.58 9.22
CA PHE A 126 5.38 -4.37 8.63
C PHE A 126 4.89 -4.22 7.21
N GLN A 127 4.47 -3.03 6.83
CA GLN A 127 4.20 -2.70 5.44
C GLN A 127 4.65 -1.27 5.13
N ARG A 128 4.76 -0.96 3.86
CA ARG A 128 5.14 0.38 3.40
C ARG A 128 4.02 1.37 3.68
N ILE A 129 4.38 2.53 4.25
CA ILE A 129 3.45 3.67 4.41
C ILE A 129 3.39 4.44 3.09
N THR A 130 4.44 5.16 2.78
CA THR A 130 4.65 5.85 1.50
C THR A 130 5.94 5.33 0.88
N GLY A 131 7.08 5.79 1.34
CA GLY A 131 8.37 5.38 0.85
C GLY A 131 9.17 4.46 1.78
N TYR A 132 8.72 4.15 2.99
CA TYR A 132 9.45 3.38 3.99
C TYR A 132 8.59 2.34 4.71
N LEU A 133 9.23 1.29 5.23
CA LEU A 133 8.57 0.24 6.01
C LEU A 133 8.37 0.70 7.45
N ARG A 134 7.19 0.39 7.99
CA ARG A 134 6.88 0.63 9.40
C ARG A 134 6.03 -0.49 9.96
N CYS A 135 6.17 -0.76 11.26
CA CYS A 135 5.27 -1.66 11.98
C CYS A 135 3.83 -1.11 11.92
N ILE A 136 2.88 -1.96 11.57
CA ILE A 136 1.47 -1.57 11.40
C ILE A 136 0.90 -1.07 12.73
N ASP A 137 1.31 -1.65 13.86
CA ASP A 137 0.89 -1.24 15.20
C ASP A 137 1.29 0.20 15.55
N ASN A 138 2.25 0.77 14.82
CA ASN A 138 2.75 2.13 15.02
C ASN A 138 2.21 3.13 13.98
N TYR A 139 1.17 2.77 13.24
CA TYR A 139 0.52 3.68 12.32
C TYR A 139 -0.28 4.75 13.10
N ASN A 140 -0.35 5.97 12.57
CA ASN A 140 -1.29 6.96 13.10
C ASN A 140 -2.72 6.59 12.68
N ILE A 141 -3.72 7.24 13.32
CA ILE A 141 -5.15 6.94 13.12
C ILE A 141 -5.53 6.94 11.64
N GLY A 142 -5.22 8.00 10.89
CA GLY A 142 -5.58 8.09 9.47
C GLY A 142 -4.83 7.07 8.59
N LYS A 143 -3.60 6.68 8.97
CA LYS A 143 -2.89 5.64 8.25
C LYS A 143 -3.40 4.24 8.60
N THR A 144 -3.90 4.04 9.80
CA THR A 144 -4.62 2.82 10.19
C THR A 144 -5.93 2.70 9.41
N ALA A 145 -6.69 3.79 9.30
CA ALA A 145 -7.90 3.84 8.48
C ALA A 145 -7.61 3.49 7.01
N GLU A 146 -6.61 4.13 6.41
CA GLU A 146 -6.16 3.81 5.05
C GLU A 146 -5.72 2.34 4.91
N PHE A 147 -4.96 1.81 5.88
CA PHE A 147 -4.49 0.43 5.86
C PHE A 147 -5.65 -0.57 5.87
N ASN A 148 -6.69 -0.30 6.69
CA ASN A 148 -7.89 -1.13 6.77
C ASN A 148 -8.70 -1.10 5.47
N ASP A 149 -8.66 0.02 4.74
CA ASP A 149 -9.29 0.18 3.42
C ASP A 149 -8.46 -0.45 2.28
N ARG A 150 -7.17 -0.75 2.51
CA ARG A 150 -6.31 -1.30 1.46
C ARG A 150 -6.79 -2.65 0.96
N LYS A 151 -7.06 -2.73 -0.32
CA LYS A 151 -7.11 -4.02 -0.98
C LYS A 151 -5.69 -4.57 -1.12
N GLN A 152 -5.36 -5.54 -0.27
CA GLN A 152 -4.10 -6.28 -0.36
C GLN A 152 -4.20 -7.24 -1.54
N MET A 153 -3.43 -6.98 -2.59
CA MET A 153 -3.43 -7.78 -3.81
C MET A 153 -2.69 -9.12 -3.61
N THR A 154 -3.04 -10.09 -4.43
CA THR A 154 -2.37 -11.38 -4.55
C THR A 154 -1.75 -11.51 -5.95
N TYR A 155 -1.02 -12.60 -6.20
CA TYR A 155 -0.47 -12.85 -7.54
C TYR A 155 -1.57 -13.06 -8.59
N GLU A 156 -2.71 -13.63 -8.18
CA GLU A 156 -3.86 -13.90 -9.05
C GLU A 156 -4.58 -12.61 -9.52
N ASP A 157 -4.36 -11.49 -8.84
CA ASP A 157 -4.92 -10.18 -9.24
C ASP A 157 -4.15 -9.50 -10.40
N LYS A 158 -3.17 -10.16 -11.00
CA LYS A 158 -2.29 -9.58 -12.04
C LYS A 158 -3.02 -9.21 -13.33
N ASP A 159 -4.04 -9.96 -13.68
CA ASP A 159 -4.78 -9.83 -14.95
C ASP A 159 -6.06 -8.96 -14.83
N ASN A 160 -6.38 -8.46 -13.63
CA ASN A 160 -7.55 -7.61 -13.36
C ASN A 160 -7.27 -6.11 -13.50
#